data_11e547c4da5b3a216ac5ac640b478a0c
#
_entry.id   11e547c4da5b3a216ac5ac640b478a0c
#
_cell.length_a   1.000
_cell.length_b   1.000
_cell.length_c   1.000
_cell.angle_alpha   90.00
_cell.angle_beta   90.00
_cell.angle_gamma   90.00
#
_symmetry.space_group_name_H-M   'P 1'
#
loop_
_entity.id
_entity.type
_entity.pdbx_description
1 polymer ?
#
loop_
_entity_poly.entity_id
_entity_poly.type
_entity_poly.pdbx_seq_one_letter_code
_entity_poly.pdbx_strand_id
1 'polypeptide(L)'
;MERDDYISLTDIAKVKDSDNPRYIIQNWMRNRNTIEFLGVWESLYNPNFNRVEFDAFRSQAGLNSFVMTPQKWIDATAAIGIVSKAGRYGGTYAHKEIAFEFASWISVEFKLYLVKEFERLKAEEMRRFGWDIKRDRKSVV
;
A
#
# COMPACT_ATOMS: atom_id res chain seq x y z
N MET A 1 11.18 -9.91 -4.79
CA MET A 1 10.19 -10.06 -3.73
C MET A 1 9.41 -11.33 -3.93
N GLU A 2 9.07 -11.99 -2.87
CA GLU A 2 8.40 -13.26 -2.91
C GLU A 2 6.91 -13.11 -3.23
N ARG A 3 6.36 -14.13 -3.92
CA ARG A 3 4.95 -14.14 -4.30
C ARG A 3 4.00 -14.04 -3.11
N ASP A 4 4.41 -14.61 -1.97
CA ASP A 4 3.58 -14.63 -0.76
C ASP A 4 3.37 -13.24 -0.17
N ASP A 5 4.16 -12.27 -0.60
CA ASP A 5 4.01 -10.88 -0.15
C ASP A 5 2.94 -10.12 -0.93
N TYR A 6 2.33 -10.72 -1.96
CA TYR A 6 1.37 -10.03 -2.81
C TYR A 6 -0.05 -10.48 -2.48
N ILE A 7 -0.94 -9.49 -2.35
CA ILE A 7 -2.33 -9.68 -1.95
C ILE A 7 -3.24 -9.16 -3.07
N SER A 8 -4.36 -9.83 -3.30
CA SER A 8 -5.32 -9.44 -4.33
C SER A 8 -6.06 -8.17 -3.95
N LEU A 9 -5.78 -7.07 -4.65
CA LEU A 9 -6.56 -5.84 -4.51
C LEU A 9 -7.98 -6.04 -5.02
N THR A 10 -8.16 -6.88 -6.04
CA THR A 10 -9.47 -7.18 -6.58
C THR A 10 -10.38 -7.79 -5.52
N ASP A 11 -9.86 -8.72 -4.73
CA ASP A 11 -10.65 -9.35 -3.67
C ASP A 11 -10.99 -8.35 -2.56
N ILE A 12 -10.06 -7.47 -2.21
CA ILE A 12 -10.33 -6.42 -1.23
C ILE A 12 -11.40 -5.47 -1.75
N ALA A 13 -11.31 -5.06 -3.01
CA ALA A 13 -12.26 -4.14 -3.63
C ALA A 13 -13.67 -4.73 -3.68
N LYS A 14 -13.79 -6.04 -3.84
CA LYS A 14 -15.10 -6.72 -3.87
C LYS A 14 -15.86 -6.59 -2.56
N VAL A 15 -15.18 -6.38 -1.46
CA VAL A 15 -15.83 -6.15 -0.16
C VAL A 15 -16.67 -4.87 -0.22
N LYS A 16 -16.18 -3.86 -0.94
CA LYS A 16 -16.91 -2.60 -1.09
C LYS A 16 -17.94 -2.66 -2.22
N ASP A 17 -17.58 -3.25 -3.35
CA ASP A 17 -18.46 -3.37 -4.51
C ASP A 17 -18.08 -4.64 -5.26
N SER A 18 -18.90 -5.68 -5.07
CA SER A 18 -18.63 -7.00 -5.66
C SER A 18 -18.74 -7.00 -7.18
N ASP A 19 -19.47 -6.06 -7.75
CA ASP A 19 -19.71 -6.01 -9.20
C ASP A 19 -18.67 -5.17 -9.94
N ASN A 20 -18.06 -4.20 -9.27
CA ASN A 20 -17.18 -3.22 -9.92
C ASN A 20 -15.85 -3.03 -9.18
N PRO A 21 -15.11 -4.12 -8.86
CA PRO A 21 -13.85 -3.98 -8.12
C PRO A 21 -12.79 -3.18 -8.89
N ARG A 22 -12.75 -3.32 -10.20
CA ARG A 22 -11.82 -2.57 -11.06
C ARG A 22 -12.00 -1.06 -10.91
N TYR A 23 -13.25 -0.62 -10.85
CA TYR A 23 -13.58 0.79 -10.70
C TYR A 23 -13.09 1.34 -9.37
N ILE A 24 -13.25 0.57 -8.31
CA ILE A 24 -12.78 0.94 -6.97
C ILE A 24 -11.26 1.15 -6.98
N ILE A 25 -10.52 0.22 -7.59
CA ILE A 25 -9.07 0.32 -7.68
C ILE A 25 -8.65 1.56 -8.48
N GLN A 26 -9.31 1.83 -9.60
CA GLN A 26 -8.98 3.00 -10.42
C GLN A 26 -9.27 4.30 -9.68
N ASN A 27 -10.36 4.37 -8.93
CA ASN A 27 -10.67 5.54 -8.10
C ASN A 27 -9.60 5.79 -7.06
N TRP A 28 -9.10 4.74 -6.42
CA TRP A 28 -8.00 4.85 -5.47
C TRP A 28 -6.73 5.39 -6.14
N MET A 29 -6.41 4.90 -7.32
CA MET A 29 -5.19 5.29 -8.03
C MET A 29 -5.25 6.72 -8.58
N ARG A 30 -6.43 7.34 -8.66
CA ARG A 30 -6.57 8.73 -9.08
C ARG A 30 -6.13 9.74 -8.03
N ASN A 31 -6.09 9.33 -6.78
CA ASN A 31 -5.76 10.22 -5.68
C ASN A 31 -4.28 10.57 -5.67
N ARG A 32 -3.98 11.83 -5.43
CA ARG A 32 -2.60 12.29 -5.36
C ARG A 32 -1.82 11.55 -4.26
N ASN A 33 -2.44 11.37 -3.10
CA ASN A 33 -1.79 10.66 -2.00
C ASN A 33 -1.46 9.22 -2.37
N THR A 34 -2.30 8.57 -3.16
CA THR A 34 -2.04 7.23 -3.64
C THR A 34 -0.82 7.20 -4.56
N ILE A 35 -0.77 8.09 -5.53
CA ILE A 35 0.37 8.17 -6.46
C ILE A 35 1.65 8.48 -5.70
N GLU A 36 1.61 9.39 -4.73
CA GLU A 36 2.76 9.69 -3.87
C GLU A 36 3.23 8.44 -3.12
N PHE A 37 2.30 7.72 -2.51
CA PHE A 37 2.61 6.52 -1.76
C PHE A 37 3.25 5.46 -2.67
N LEU A 38 2.64 5.21 -3.82
CA LEU A 38 3.15 4.22 -4.77
C LEU A 38 4.55 4.58 -5.25
N GLY A 39 4.78 5.86 -5.54
CA GLY A 39 6.09 6.33 -5.99
C GLY A 39 7.16 6.20 -4.92
N VAL A 40 6.85 6.53 -3.67
CA VAL A 40 7.78 6.38 -2.55
C VAL A 40 8.11 4.91 -2.35
N TRP A 41 7.09 4.05 -2.38
CA TRP A 41 7.30 2.61 -2.22
C TRP A 41 8.24 2.06 -3.29
N GLU A 42 7.97 2.40 -4.56
CA GLU A 42 8.81 1.95 -5.68
C GLU A 42 10.23 2.50 -5.54
N SER A 43 10.37 3.74 -5.12
CA SER A 43 11.70 4.34 -4.93
C SER A 43 12.52 3.63 -3.87
N LEU A 44 11.87 3.04 -2.86
CA LEU A 44 12.55 2.30 -1.82
C LEU A 44 12.96 0.89 -2.26
N TYR A 45 12.17 0.25 -3.11
CA TYR A 45 12.33 -1.18 -3.38
C TYR A 45 12.64 -1.53 -4.82
N ASN A 46 12.53 -0.58 -5.75
CA ASN A 46 12.65 -0.87 -7.18
C ASN A 46 13.74 0.01 -7.81
N PRO A 47 14.94 -0.54 -8.02
CA PRO A 47 16.04 0.23 -8.62
C PRO A 47 15.80 0.63 -10.08
N ASN A 48 14.86 -0.04 -10.75
CA ASN A 48 14.53 0.21 -12.16
C ASN A 48 13.30 1.09 -12.34
N PHE A 49 12.80 1.68 -11.25
CA PHE A 49 11.61 2.52 -11.29
C PHE A 49 11.85 3.77 -12.14
N ASN A 50 10.91 4.06 -13.04
CA ASN A 50 11.01 5.23 -13.93
C ASN A 50 10.46 6.47 -13.19
N ARG A 51 11.36 7.22 -12.58
CA ARG A 51 11.00 8.41 -11.79
C ARG A 51 10.51 9.55 -12.65
N VAL A 52 10.95 9.64 -13.89
CA VAL A 52 10.50 10.70 -14.81
C VAL A 52 9.01 10.55 -15.08
N GLU A 53 8.58 9.33 -15.38
CA GLU A 53 7.15 9.06 -15.61
C GLU A 53 6.35 9.22 -14.31
N PHE A 54 6.91 8.82 -13.18
CA PHE A 54 6.28 9.05 -11.89
C PHE A 54 6.04 10.54 -11.63
N ASP A 55 7.04 11.38 -11.87
CA ASP A 55 6.91 12.82 -11.66
C ASP A 55 5.83 13.42 -12.55
N ALA A 56 5.71 12.94 -13.79
CA ALA A 56 4.65 13.37 -14.70
C ALA A 56 3.26 13.01 -14.15
N PHE A 57 3.10 11.80 -13.67
CA PHE A 57 1.83 11.38 -13.06
C PHE A 57 1.53 12.17 -11.78
N ARG A 58 2.54 12.37 -10.96
CA ARG A 58 2.38 13.10 -9.71
C ARG A 58 1.86 14.53 -9.94
N SER A 59 2.35 15.19 -10.98
CA SER A 59 1.90 16.54 -11.30
C SER A 59 0.44 16.60 -11.75
N GLN A 60 -0.10 15.51 -12.31
CA GLN A 60 -1.47 15.43 -12.80
C GLN A 60 -2.45 14.82 -11.79
N ALA A 61 -1.94 14.06 -10.82
CA ALA A 61 -2.78 13.34 -9.88
C ALA A 61 -3.63 14.30 -9.07
N GLY A 62 -4.90 13.94 -8.89
CA GLY A 62 -5.87 14.78 -8.19
C GLY A 62 -6.66 15.71 -9.09
N LEU A 63 -6.23 15.93 -10.33
CA LEU A 63 -7.03 16.68 -11.30
C LEU A 63 -8.23 15.85 -11.76
N ASN A 64 -9.33 16.51 -12.05
CA ASN A 64 -10.57 15.82 -12.47
C ASN A 64 -10.37 14.97 -13.73
N SER A 65 -9.49 15.40 -14.62
CA SER A 65 -9.22 14.70 -15.88
C SER A 65 -8.22 13.54 -15.72
N PHE A 66 -7.58 13.42 -14.55
CA PHE A 66 -6.56 12.39 -14.34
C PHE A 66 -7.21 11.02 -14.19
N VAL A 67 -6.75 10.06 -15.00
CA VAL A 67 -7.20 8.68 -14.95
C VAL A 67 -5.97 7.80 -14.85
N MET A 68 -6.01 6.83 -13.95
CA MET A 68 -4.93 5.86 -13.78
C MET A 68 -5.49 4.46 -13.66
N THR A 69 -4.82 3.51 -14.30
CA THR A 69 -5.11 2.09 -14.15
C THR A 69 -3.84 1.38 -13.69
N PRO A 70 -3.98 0.20 -13.07
CA PRO A 70 -2.79 -0.59 -12.71
C PRO A 70 -1.87 -0.84 -13.90
N GLN A 71 -2.42 -1.20 -15.05
CA GLN A 71 -1.61 -1.51 -16.23
C GLN A 71 -0.86 -0.28 -16.75
N LYS A 72 -1.52 0.87 -16.77
CA LYS A 72 -0.88 2.12 -17.20
C LYS A 72 0.27 2.49 -16.27
N TRP A 73 0.06 2.35 -14.96
CA TRP A 73 1.08 2.63 -13.96
C TRP A 73 2.29 1.71 -14.16
N ILE A 74 2.05 0.40 -14.30
CA ILE A 74 3.10 -0.60 -14.48
C ILE A 74 3.88 -0.33 -15.77
N ASP A 75 3.18 -0.14 -16.88
CA ASP A 75 3.81 0.02 -18.19
C ASP A 75 4.68 1.27 -18.26
N ALA A 76 4.22 2.37 -17.68
CA ALA A 76 4.93 3.64 -17.76
C ALA A 76 6.11 3.71 -16.78
N THR A 77 5.94 3.19 -15.57
CA THR A 77 6.92 3.38 -14.49
C THR A 77 7.81 2.17 -14.25
N ALA A 78 7.55 1.05 -14.89
CA ALA A 78 8.23 -0.22 -14.62
C ALA A 78 8.06 -0.65 -13.15
N ALA A 79 6.89 -0.37 -12.58
CA ALA A 79 6.58 -0.66 -11.18
C ALA A 79 6.55 -2.16 -10.92
N ILE A 80 6.95 -2.56 -9.71
CA ILE A 80 6.92 -3.94 -9.27
C ILE A 80 5.95 -4.17 -8.11
N GLY A 81 5.50 -3.11 -7.45
CA GLY A 81 4.63 -3.20 -6.28
C GLY A 81 3.20 -3.60 -6.61
N ILE A 82 2.77 -3.37 -7.85
CA ILE A 82 1.46 -3.75 -8.34
C ILE A 82 1.65 -4.67 -9.53
N VAL A 83 0.88 -5.76 -9.57
CA VAL A 83 0.92 -6.74 -10.66
C VAL A 83 -0.50 -6.88 -11.20
N SER A 84 -0.63 -6.80 -12.51
CA SER A 84 -1.92 -6.97 -13.18
C SER A 84 -1.90 -8.26 -14.00
N LYS A 85 -2.88 -9.12 -13.78
CA LYS A 85 -3.02 -10.39 -14.50
C LYS A 85 -4.30 -10.36 -15.31
N ALA A 86 -4.19 -10.66 -16.61
CA ALA A 86 -5.33 -10.78 -17.49
C ALA A 86 -5.99 -12.15 -17.36
N GLY A 87 -7.23 -12.26 -17.89
CA GLY A 87 -7.92 -13.53 -17.98
C GLY A 87 -8.97 -13.74 -16.92
N ARG A 88 -9.62 -14.91 -17.00
CA ARG A 88 -10.75 -15.28 -16.15
C ARG A 88 -10.41 -15.30 -14.66
N TYR A 89 -9.21 -15.76 -14.33
CA TYR A 89 -8.72 -15.82 -12.95
C TYR A 89 -7.72 -14.70 -12.68
N GLY A 90 -7.74 -13.67 -13.52
CA GLY A 90 -6.87 -12.53 -13.38
C GLY A 90 -7.34 -11.56 -12.30
N GLY A 91 -6.66 -10.44 -12.22
CA GLY A 91 -6.96 -9.38 -11.28
C GLY A 91 -5.73 -8.55 -11.00
N THR A 92 -5.86 -7.68 -10.03
CA THR A 92 -4.79 -6.79 -9.62
C THR A 92 -4.30 -7.22 -8.25
N TYR A 93 -2.99 -7.39 -8.15
CA TYR A 93 -2.32 -7.80 -6.92
C TYR A 93 -1.32 -6.72 -6.53
N ALA A 94 -1.06 -6.59 -5.25
CA ALA A 94 -0.08 -5.61 -4.78
C ALA A 94 0.69 -6.18 -3.61
N HIS A 95 1.92 -5.68 -3.45
CA HIS A 95 2.70 -5.98 -2.26
C HIS A 95 1.85 -5.66 -1.03
N LYS A 96 1.99 -6.44 0.03
CA LYS A 96 1.16 -6.33 1.25
C LYS A 96 1.11 -4.91 1.82
N GLU A 97 2.22 -4.18 1.77
CA GLU A 97 2.25 -2.80 2.27
C GLU A 97 1.35 -1.88 1.45
N ILE A 98 1.34 -2.06 0.13
CA ILE A 98 0.46 -1.31 -0.76
C ILE A 98 -0.99 -1.76 -0.58
N ALA A 99 -1.21 -3.06 -0.42
CA ALA A 99 -2.55 -3.60 -0.20
C ALA A 99 -3.16 -3.09 1.11
N PHE A 100 -2.36 -2.94 2.16
CA PHE A 100 -2.82 -2.38 3.43
C PHE A 100 -3.22 -0.91 3.28
N GLU A 101 -2.49 -0.14 2.49
CA GLU A 101 -2.85 1.24 2.18
C GLU A 101 -4.19 1.30 1.45
N PHE A 102 -4.38 0.45 0.46
CA PHE A 102 -5.63 0.35 -0.28
C PHE A 102 -6.80 -0.02 0.63
N ALA A 103 -6.63 -1.05 1.45
CA ALA A 103 -7.66 -1.50 2.38
C ALA A 103 -8.01 -0.40 3.40
N SER A 104 -7.03 0.36 3.85
CA SER A 104 -7.24 1.49 4.76
C SER A 104 -8.06 2.59 4.11
N TRP A 105 -7.88 2.81 2.81
CA TRP A 105 -8.66 3.80 2.06
C TRP A 105 -10.11 3.33 1.90
N ILE A 106 -10.32 2.03 1.69
CA ILE A 106 -11.66 1.46 1.52
C ILE A 106 -12.44 1.45 2.83
N SER A 107 -11.78 1.09 3.92
CA SER A 107 -12.44 0.79 5.20
C SER A 107 -11.81 1.56 6.34
N VAL A 108 -12.59 2.44 6.95
CA VAL A 108 -12.17 3.18 8.14
C VAL A 108 -11.95 2.21 9.31
N GLU A 109 -12.79 1.19 9.41
CA GLU A 109 -12.64 0.16 10.44
C GLU A 109 -11.33 -0.60 10.29
N PHE A 110 -10.94 -0.94 9.07
CA PHE A 110 -9.68 -1.61 8.83
C PHE A 110 -8.50 -0.70 9.18
N LYS A 111 -8.59 0.56 8.80
CA LYS A 111 -7.55 1.54 9.15
C LYS A 111 -7.39 1.64 10.66
N LEU A 112 -8.51 1.72 11.39
CA LEU A 112 -8.48 1.78 12.85
C LEU A 112 -7.90 0.51 13.44
N TYR A 113 -8.25 -0.65 12.88
CA TYR A 113 -7.67 -1.92 13.28
C TYR A 113 -6.14 -1.91 13.16
N LEU A 114 -5.61 -1.42 12.03
CA LEU A 114 -4.17 -1.33 11.84
C LEU A 114 -3.50 -0.41 12.86
N VAL A 115 -4.14 0.73 13.14
CA VAL A 115 -3.64 1.68 14.14
C VAL A 115 -3.59 1.01 15.53
N LYS A 116 -4.65 0.30 15.90
CA LYS A 116 -4.71 -0.38 17.20
C LYS A 116 -3.67 -1.50 17.30
N GLU A 117 -3.46 -2.25 16.24
CA GLU A 117 -2.43 -3.29 16.22
C GLU A 117 -1.04 -2.68 16.34
N PHE A 118 -0.78 -1.57 15.68
CA PHE A 118 0.49 -0.85 15.81
C PHE A 118 0.70 -0.41 17.26
N GLU A 119 -0.32 0.18 17.87
CA GLU A 119 -0.25 0.61 19.28
C GLU A 119 0.03 -0.57 20.22
N ARG A 120 -0.67 -1.70 19.98
CA ARG A 120 -0.48 -2.90 20.78
C ARG A 120 0.95 -3.42 20.70
N LEU A 121 1.46 -3.52 19.47
CA LEU A 121 2.82 -4.00 19.24
C LEU A 121 3.86 -3.05 19.83
N LYS A 122 3.64 -1.75 19.72
CA LYS A 122 4.54 -0.76 20.32
C LYS A 122 4.50 -0.80 21.84
N ALA A 123 3.33 -0.97 22.42
CA ALA A 123 3.20 -1.10 23.87
C ALA A 123 3.93 -2.34 24.39
N GLU A 124 3.80 -3.46 23.67
CA GLU A 124 4.48 -4.70 24.02
C GLU A 124 6.00 -4.55 23.90
N GLU A 125 6.47 -3.95 22.82
CA GLU A 125 7.87 -3.66 22.59
C GLU A 125 8.43 -2.77 23.70
N MET A 126 7.70 -1.72 24.06
CA MET A 126 8.11 -0.79 25.11
C MET A 126 8.12 -1.45 26.48
N ARG A 127 7.22 -2.37 26.76
CA ARG A 127 7.23 -3.12 28.01
C ARG A 127 8.48 -4.00 28.12
N ARG A 128 8.84 -4.68 27.03
CA ARG A 128 10.07 -5.50 26.99
C ARG A 128 11.29 -4.64 27.18
N PHE A 129 11.35 -3.52 26.47
CA PHE A 129 12.46 -2.58 26.58
C PHE A 129 12.52 -1.95 27.97
N GLY A 130 11.37 -1.52 28.49
CA GLY A 130 11.28 -0.94 29.82
C GLY A 130 11.65 -1.92 30.93
N TRP A 131 11.29 -3.19 30.76
CA TRP A 131 11.66 -4.23 31.71
C TRP A 131 13.19 -4.41 31.75
N ASP A 132 13.82 -4.46 30.59
CA ASP A 132 15.27 -4.62 30.50
C ASP A 132 16.01 -3.40 31.04
N ILE A 133 15.52 -2.21 30.81
CA ILE A 133 16.08 -0.98 31.38
C ILE A 133 15.98 -0.98 32.92
N LYS A 134 14.83 -1.37 33.45
CA LYS A 134 14.64 -1.45 34.91
C LYS A 134 15.58 -2.46 35.52
N ARG A 135 15.82 -3.56 34.86
CA ARG A 135 16.74 -4.58 35.30
C ARG A 135 18.15 -4.03 35.40
N ASP A 136 18.59 -3.32 34.39
CA ASP A 136 19.91 -2.69 34.35
C ASP A 136 20.02 -1.56 35.37
N ARG A 137 18.96 -0.77 35.53
CA ARG A 137 18.92 0.37 36.44
C ARG A 137 18.96 -0.02 37.90
N LYS A 138 18.54 -1.23 38.24
CA LYS A 138 18.63 -1.71 39.62
C LYS A 138 20.07 -1.73 40.13
N SER A 139 21.01 -1.87 39.24
CA SER A 139 22.42 -1.84 39.57
C SER A 139 23.03 -0.43 39.50
N VAL A 140 22.31 0.53 38.91
CA VAL A 140 22.81 1.88 38.71
C VAL A 140 22.27 2.86 39.75
N VAL A 141 21.08 2.60 40.24
CA VAL A 141 20.43 3.41 41.22
C VAL A 141 20.66 2.83 42.59
#